data_13e7a890d0d39ad7d53bdb7068d0d195
#
_entry.id   13e7a890d0d39ad7d53bdb7068d0d195
#
_cell.length_a   1.000
_cell.length_b   1.000
_cell.length_c   1.000
_cell.angle_alpha   90.00
_cell.angle_beta   90.00
_cell.angle_gamma   90.00
#
_symmetry.space_group_name_H-M   'P 1'
#
loop_
_entity.id
_entity.type
_entity.pdbx_description
1 polymer ?
#
loop_
_entity_poly.entity_id
_entity_poly.type
_entity_poly.pdbx_seq_one_letter_code
_entity_poly.pdbx_strand_id
1 'polypeptide(L)'
;MAEQSIREASENTAEAISDATQATATLVQKAGKATTHKVLEKATEYKDVYTTVHEMAQHFWERVPYLLIALTVFILFWLISKIFKFFVVKTLSGRAKRKQNLVLVLNRIGSTFIVFIGFMIALVIAIPGFTPAQLISALGIGSVAIGFAFKDIFQNMLSGILILLGEPFRIGDEIVSGTFTGVVEDIQIRATYIRTGDGRRIVIPNANLFTNPVTVNTAFVKRLCTFDVGISYQANIQDAKTIILNVIDQIRTIQSQPAPSVQVKSLGDFAIILGVNWWVDVKEVGIGASIDEVQILVKEALTTKGINIPYPIQQLVVDQSTVVPGSENNDLTPAKSEF
;
A
#
# COMPACT_ATOMS: atom_id res chain seq x y z
N MET A 1 108.39 -60.67 14.09
CA MET A 1 107.09 -60.60 13.46
C MET A 1 105.92 -60.47 14.44
N ALA A 2 105.97 -61.17 15.64
CA ALA A 2 104.83 -61.09 16.59
C ALA A 2 104.67 -59.73 17.36
N GLU A 3 105.78 -59.03 17.67
CA GLU A 3 105.79 -57.77 18.36
C GLU A 3 105.24 -56.59 17.58
N GLN A 4 105.50 -56.61 16.22
CA GLN A 4 104.97 -55.57 15.28
C GLN A 4 103.46 -55.66 15.15
N SER A 5 102.95 -56.91 15.02
CA SER A 5 101.47 -57.09 14.90
C SER A 5 100.65 -56.74 16.11
N ILE A 6 101.25 -56.88 17.32
CA ILE A 6 100.62 -56.51 18.59
C ILE A 6 100.58 -54.98 18.74
N ARG A 7 101.64 -54.29 18.24
CA ARG A 7 101.73 -52.85 18.30
C ARG A 7 100.70 -52.17 17.32
N GLU A 8 100.58 -52.70 16.09
CA GLU A 8 99.58 -52.25 15.16
C GLU A 8 98.13 -52.51 15.59
N ALA A 9 97.89 -53.65 16.28
CA ALA A 9 96.58 -53.96 16.78
C ALA A 9 96.25 -53.04 18.04
N SER A 10 97.28 -52.65 18.80
CA SER A 10 97.12 -51.71 19.91
C SER A 10 96.86 -50.27 19.46
N GLU A 11 97.54 -49.81 18.38
CA GLU A 11 97.32 -48.49 17.79
C GLU A 11 95.96 -48.42 17.10
N ASN A 12 95.55 -49.41 16.36
CA ASN A 12 94.25 -49.46 15.75
C ASN A 12 93.09 -49.51 16.81
N THR A 13 93.34 -50.21 17.89
CA THR A 13 92.35 -50.25 19.01
C THR A 13 92.25 -48.91 19.73
N ALA A 14 93.38 -48.22 19.96
CA ALA A 14 93.37 -46.87 20.56
C ALA A 14 92.71 -45.82 19.69
N GLU A 15 92.95 -45.93 18.38
CA GLU A 15 92.31 -45.03 17.37
C GLU A 15 90.81 -45.29 17.30
N ALA A 16 90.35 -46.50 17.32
CA ALA A 16 88.92 -46.87 17.32
C ALA A 16 88.22 -46.42 18.57
N ILE A 17 88.91 -46.49 19.78
CA ILE A 17 88.36 -46.01 21.04
C ILE A 17 88.31 -44.47 21.06
N SER A 18 89.30 -43.80 20.52
CA SER A 18 89.29 -42.35 20.32
C SER A 18 88.15 -41.90 19.46
N ASP A 19 87.93 -42.50 18.33
CA ASP A 19 86.86 -42.20 17.36
C ASP A 19 85.47 -42.48 17.99
N ALA A 20 85.32 -43.61 18.65
CA ALA A 20 84.07 -43.92 19.40
C ALA A 20 83.76 -42.88 20.48
N THR A 21 84.79 -42.42 21.19
CA THR A 21 84.66 -41.43 22.23
C THR A 21 84.29 -40.07 21.73
N GLN A 22 84.92 -39.66 20.59
CA GLN A 22 84.55 -38.42 19.88
C GLN A 22 83.15 -38.47 19.31
N ALA A 23 82.76 -39.60 18.74
CA ALA A 23 81.39 -39.78 18.18
C ALA A 23 80.35 -39.74 19.28
N THR A 24 80.67 -40.38 20.42
CA THR A 24 79.76 -40.36 21.62
C THR A 24 79.65 -38.95 22.21
N ALA A 25 80.75 -38.23 22.32
CA ALA A 25 80.73 -36.82 22.79
C ALA A 25 79.93 -35.92 21.87
N THR A 26 80.06 -36.12 20.57
CA THR A 26 79.26 -35.35 19.55
C THR A 26 77.80 -35.66 19.59
N LEU A 27 77.42 -36.94 19.81
CA LEU A 27 76.02 -37.36 19.99
C LEU A 27 75.43 -36.83 21.27
N VAL A 28 76.15 -36.86 22.43
CA VAL A 28 75.68 -36.30 23.68
C VAL A 28 75.51 -34.77 23.54
N GLN A 29 76.45 -34.10 22.87
CA GLN A 29 76.35 -32.66 22.67
C GLN A 29 75.17 -32.27 21.73
N LYS A 30 74.93 -33.08 20.71
CA LYS A 30 73.78 -32.88 19.77
C LYS A 30 72.46 -33.21 20.46
N ALA A 31 72.37 -34.25 21.28
CA ALA A 31 71.23 -34.62 22.07
C ALA A 31 70.93 -33.55 23.15
N GLY A 32 71.96 -33.04 23.85
CA GLY A 32 71.83 -31.95 24.81
C GLY A 32 71.31 -30.67 24.17
N LYS A 33 71.83 -30.29 22.99
CA LYS A 33 71.34 -29.10 22.26
C LYS A 33 69.91 -29.29 21.81
N ALA A 34 69.53 -30.46 21.30
CA ALA A 34 68.14 -30.73 20.87
C ALA A 34 67.14 -30.71 22.03
N THR A 35 67.54 -31.24 23.21
CA THR A 35 66.73 -31.25 24.41
C THR A 35 66.57 -29.84 24.96
N THR A 36 67.66 -29.05 24.98
CA THR A 36 67.66 -27.64 25.42
C THR A 36 66.80 -26.81 24.50
N HIS A 37 66.88 -27.03 23.17
CA HIS A 37 66.05 -26.31 22.18
C HIS A 37 64.53 -26.58 22.39
N LYS A 38 64.14 -27.84 22.62
CA LYS A 38 62.74 -28.22 22.90
C LYS A 38 62.23 -27.67 24.22
N VAL A 39 63.09 -27.59 25.24
CA VAL A 39 62.69 -26.98 26.51
C VAL A 39 62.57 -25.48 26.41
N LEU A 40 63.46 -24.83 25.67
CA LEU A 40 63.39 -23.41 25.39
C LEU A 40 62.16 -23.05 24.53
N GLU A 41 61.86 -23.84 23.51
CA GLU A 41 60.69 -23.68 22.64
C GLU A 41 59.37 -23.82 23.45
N LYS A 42 59.24 -24.79 24.32
CA LYS A 42 58.11 -24.91 25.21
C LYS A 42 58.05 -23.77 26.24
N ALA A 43 59.17 -23.34 26.78
CA ALA A 43 59.21 -22.21 27.70
C ALA A 43 58.81 -20.89 27.06
N THR A 44 59.15 -20.66 25.79
CA THR A 44 58.67 -19.50 24.99
C THR A 44 57.19 -19.62 24.72
N GLU A 45 56.71 -20.79 24.32
CA GLU A 45 55.27 -21.06 24.10
C GLU A 45 54.43 -20.76 25.36
N TYR A 46 54.85 -21.23 26.53
CA TYR A 46 54.20 -20.92 27.82
C TYR A 46 54.26 -19.42 28.17
N LYS A 47 55.38 -18.76 27.86
CA LYS A 47 55.55 -17.32 28.09
C LYS A 47 54.62 -16.52 27.19
N ASP A 48 54.49 -16.91 25.91
CA ASP A 48 53.63 -16.25 24.96
C ASP A 48 52.16 -16.41 25.34
N VAL A 49 51.72 -17.61 25.77
CA VAL A 49 50.37 -17.86 26.32
C VAL A 49 50.12 -17.00 27.55
N TYR A 50 51.07 -16.97 28.50
CA TYR A 50 50.89 -16.17 29.70
C TYR A 50 50.85 -14.67 29.43
N THR A 51 51.69 -14.15 28.52
CA THR A 51 51.66 -12.73 28.14
C THR A 51 50.35 -12.41 27.42
N THR A 52 49.85 -13.25 26.52
CA THR A 52 48.59 -13.07 25.83
C THR A 52 47.41 -13.04 26.82
N VAL A 53 47.37 -13.97 27.77
CA VAL A 53 46.33 -14.00 28.81
C VAL A 53 46.41 -12.75 29.69
N HIS A 54 47.59 -12.32 30.05
CA HIS A 54 47.81 -11.11 30.87
C HIS A 54 47.42 -9.85 30.16
N GLU A 55 47.77 -9.71 28.86
CA GLU A 55 47.33 -8.61 28.01
C GLU A 55 45.80 -8.60 27.84
N MET A 56 45.17 -9.77 27.60
CA MET A 56 43.73 -9.87 27.57
C MET A 56 43.08 -9.43 28.88
N ALA A 57 43.65 -9.83 30.02
CA ALA A 57 43.16 -9.42 31.34
C ALA A 57 43.31 -7.89 31.55
N GLN A 58 44.46 -7.30 31.16
CA GLN A 58 44.68 -5.86 31.26
C GLN A 58 43.70 -5.08 30.34
N HIS A 59 43.52 -5.50 29.11
CA HIS A 59 42.54 -4.91 28.22
C HIS A 59 41.11 -5.05 28.70
N PHE A 60 40.79 -6.13 29.42
CA PHE A 60 39.49 -6.28 30.06
C PHE A 60 39.33 -5.25 31.21
N TRP A 61 40.31 -5.08 32.08
CA TRP A 61 40.25 -4.11 33.19
C TRP A 61 40.19 -2.66 32.72
N GLU A 62 40.87 -2.31 31.63
CA GLU A 62 40.76 -1.00 30.97
C GLU A 62 39.37 -0.70 30.44
N ARG A 63 38.60 -1.75 30.05
CA ARG A 63 37.24 -1.62 29.55
C ARG A 63 36.16 -1.57 30.61
N VAL A 64 36.42 -2.02 31.79
CA VAL A 64 35.47 -2.04 32.91
C VAL A 64 34.79 -0.69 33.15
N PRO A 65 35.51 0.46 33.15
CA PRO A 65 34.86 1.77 33.30
C PRO A 65 33.83 2.07 32.20
N TYR A 66 34.16 1.77 30.94
CA TYR A 66 33.24 1.98 29.81
C TYR A 66 32.02 1.06 29.89
N LEU A 67 32.20 -0.18 30.30
CA LEU A 67 31.09 -1.13 30.52
C LEU A 67 30.18 -0.68 31.68
N LEU A 68 30.75 -0.13 32.76
CA LEU A 68 29.95 0.45 33.82
C LEU A 68 29.15 1.69 33.38
N ILE A 69 29.73 2.56 32.57
CA ILE A 69 29.04 3.70 32.01
C ILE A 69 27.93 3.22 31.05
N ALA A 70 28.20 2.27 30.15
CA ALA A 70 27.23 1.69 29.24
C ALA A 70 26.07 1.04 30.01
N LEU A 71 26.35 0.28 31.05
CA LEU A 71 25.35 -0.33 31.93
C LEU A 71 24.52 0.73 32.65
N THR A 72 25.14 1.80 33.12
CA THR A 72 24.44 2.92 33.79
C THR A 72 23.48 3.60 32.83
N VAL A 73 23.93 3.87 31.60
CA VAL A 73 23.09 4.46 30.55
C VAL A 73 21.93 3.55 30.17
N PHE A 74 22.19 2.24 30.03
CA PHE A 74 21.14 1.26 29.76
C PHE A 74 20.09 1.22 30.88
N ILE A 75 20.52 1.18 32.15
CA ILE A 75 19.62 1.20 33.29
C ILE A 75 18.82 2.50 33.34
N LEU A 76 19.43 3.64 33.01
CA LEU A 76 18.73 4.93 32.93
C LEU A 76 17.59 4.89 31.91
N PHE A 77 17.85 4.41 30.68
CA PHE A 77 16.83 4.29 29.63
C PHE A 77 15.76 3.25 30.01
N TRP A 78 16.13 2.17 30.66
CA TRP A 78 15.17 1.20 31.20
C TRP A 78 14.24 1.82 32.25
N LEU A 79 14.79 2.67 33.15
CA LEU A 79 14.01 3.41 34.12
C LEU A 79 13.09 4.42 33.46
N ILE A 80 13.59 5.16 32.46
CA ILE A 80 12.77 6.07 31.61
C ILE A 80 11.63 5.31 30.97
N SER A 81 11.88 4.10 30.46
CA SER A 81 10.84 3.24 29.88
C SER A 81 9.76 2.86 30.91
N LYS A 82 10.13 2.60 32.17
CA LYS A 82 9.16 2.37 33.26
C LYS A 82 8.33 3.61 33.60
N ILE A 83 8.97 4.77 33.64
CA ILE A 83 8.28 6.05 33.86
C ILE A 83 7.31 6.34 32.72
N PHE A 84 7.73 6.11 31.48
CA PHE A 84 6.86 6.23 30.31
C PHE A 84 5.63 5.33 30.40
N LYS A 85 5.82 4.04 30.76
CA LYS A 85 4.71 3.09 30.99
C LYS A 85 3.71 3.63 32.01
N PHE A 86 4.21 4.10 33.13
CA PHE A 86 3.39 4.64 34.21
C PHE A 86 2.57 5.87 33.72
N PHE A 87 3.23 6.79 33.01
CA PHE A 87 2.60 8.00 32.49
C PHE A 87 1.54 7.69 31.45
N VAL A 88 1.82 6.81 30.47
CA VAL A 88 0.87 6.41 29.43
C VAL A 88 -0.35 5.73 30.04
N VAL A 89 -0.16 4.81 30.97
CA VAL A 89 -1.28 4.13 31.64
C VAL A 89 -2.10 5.12 32.45
N LYS A 90 -1.49 5.99 33.24
CA LYS A 90 -2.18 6.96 34.08
C LYS A 90 -2.98 7.98 33.26
N THR A 91 -2.45 8.44 32.11
CA THR A 91 -3.06 9.51 31.31
C THR A 91 -4.14 8.98 30.37
N LEU A 92 -3.93 7.82 29.75
CA LEU A 92 -4.81 7.29 28.72
C LEU A 92 -5.84 6.28 29.23
N SER A 93 -5.58 5.53 30.31
CA SER A 93 -6.52 4.53 30.82
C SER A 93 -7.81 5.14 31.35
N GLY A 94 -7.76 6.37 31.89
CA GLY A 94 -8.93 7.09 32.40
C GLY A 94 -9.92 7.58 31.29
N ARG A 95 -9.41 7.88 30.10
CA ARG A 95 -10.20 8.43 28.98
C ARG A 95 -10.61 7.42 27.93
N ALA A 96 -10.02 6.24 27.89
CA ALA A 96 -10.15 5.30 26.78
C ALA A 96 -10.65 3.92 27.20
N LYS A 97 -11.68 3.82 28.05
CA LYS A 97 -12.31 2.53 28.41
C LYS A 97 -12.66 1.67 27.20
N ARG A 98 -12.99 2.26 26.06
CA ARG A 98 -13.33 1.57 24.79
C ARG A 98 -12.10 1.15 23.96
N LYS A 99 -10.89 1.68 24.27
CA LYS A 99 -9.66 1.46 23.47
C LYS A 99 -8.49 0.93 24.32
N GLN A 100 -8.78 0.15 25.35
CA GLN A 100 -7.75 -0.39 26.28
C GLN A 100 -6.64 -1.16 25.55
N ASN A 101 -7.00 -1.94 24.53
CA ASN A 101 -6.03 -2.68 23.71
C ASN A 101 -5.05 -1.76 22.96
N LEU A 102 -5.53 -0.59 22.47
CA LEU A 102 -4.67 0.39 21.82
C LEU A 102 -3.64 0.98 22.79
N VAL A 103 -4.06 1.31 24.02
CA VAL A 103 -3.18 1.83 25.07
C VAL A 103 -2.10 0.80 25.42
N LEU A 104 -2.47 -0.48 25.53
CA LEU A 104 -1.53 -1.56 25.81
C LEU A 104 -0.49 -1.72 24.69
N VAL A 105 -0.92 -1.71 23.44
CA VAL A 105 -0.04 -1.81 22.28
C VAL A 105 0.90 -0.61 22.20
N LEU A 106 0.37 0.61 22.31
CA LEU A 106 1.17 1.84 22.26
C LEU A 106 2.21 1.89 23.38
N ASN A 107 1.81 1.48 24.58
CA ASN A 107 2.70 1.37 25.75
C ASN A 107 3.80 0.35 25.50
N ARG A 108 3.48 -0.83 24.94
CA ARG A 108 4.46 -1.87 24.64
C ARG A 108 5.45 -1.43 23.58
N ILE A 109 4.96 -0.85 22.45
CA ILE A 109 5.81 -0.35 21.37
C ILE A 109 6.72 0.78 21.88
N GLY A 110 6.14 1.81 22.50
CA GLY A 110 6.91 2.96 22.99
C GLY A 110 7.96 2.59 24.03
N SER A 111 7.61 1.70 24.99
CA SER A 111 8.56 1.25 25.99
C SER A 111 9.69 0.40 25.39
N THR A 112 9.40 -0.47 24.42
CA THR A 112 10.41 -1.27 23.72
C THR A 112 11.35 -0.38 22.92
N PHE A 113 10.81 0.65 22.25
CA PHE A 113 11.60 1.59 21.48
C PHE A 113 12.58 2.41 22.36
N ILE A 114 12.13 2.88 23.55
CA ILE A 114 13.00 3.57 24.51
C ILE A 114 14.15 2.67 24.98
N VAL A 115 13.85 1.40 25.32
CA VAL A 115 14.88 0.44 25.71
C VAL A 115 15.84 0.14 24.55
N PHE A 116 15.32 0.03 23.33
CA PHE A 116 16.13 -0.19 22.13
C PHE A 116 17.12 0.96 21.88
N ILE A 117 16.67 2.23 22.01
CA ILE A 117 17.55 3.39 21.91
C ILE A 117 18.64 3.34 22.99
N GLY A 118 18.24 3.07 24.24
CA GLY A 118 19.19 2.93 25.35
C GLY A 118 20.23 1.83 25.11
N PHE A 119 19.80 0.70 24.56
CA PHE A 119 20.69 -0.39 24.17
C PHE A 119 21.66 0.03 23.06
N MET A 120 21.20 0.74 22.03
CA MET A 120 22.04 1.23 20.95
C MET A 120 23.11 2.21 21.46
N ILE A 121 22.73 3.14 22.34
CA ILE A 121 23.69 4.09 22.96
C ILE A 121 24.70 3.35 23.84
N ALA A 122 24.21 2.40 24.65
CA ALA A 122 25.08 1.58 25.48
C ALA A 122 26.08 0.76 24.65
N LEU A 123 25.68 0.25 23.49
CA LEU A 123 26.52 -0.49 22.57
C LEU A 123 27.66 0.37 22.00
N VAL A 124 27.37 1.63 21.65
CA VAL A 124 28.39 2.59 21.17
C VAL A 124 29.43 2.87 22.26
N ILE A 125 29.01 2.96 23.53
CA ILE A 125 29.91 3.20 24.66
C ILE A 125 30.71 1.94 25.00
N ALA A 126 30.09 0.76 24.93
CA ALA A 126 30.72 -0.50 25.34
C ALA A 126 31.76 -1.00 24.36
N ILE A 127 31.61 -0.76 23.06
CA ILE A 127 32.50 -1.27 22.02
C ILE A 127 33.50 -0.21 21.60
N PRO A 128 34.82 -0.41 21.91
CA PRO A 128 35.86 0.52 21.49
C PRO A 128 35.96 0.63 19.97
N GLY A 129 36.08 1.85 19.46
CA GLY A 129 36.14 2.12 18.02
C GLY A 129 34.80 2.07 17.30
N PHE A 130 33.73 1.69 17.98
CA PHE A 130 32.37 1.75 17.39
C PHE A 130 31.83 3.17 17.52
N THR A 131 31.63 3.81 16.39
CA THR A 131 31.20 5.21 16.33
C THR A 131 29.70 5.34 16.11
N PRO A 132 29.06 6.45 16.53
CA PRO A 132 27.67 6.73 16.20
C PRO A 132 27.39 6.70 14.69
N ALA A 133 28.36 7.09 13.85
CA ALA A 133 28.23 7.05 12.41
C ALA A 133 28.09 5.61 11.87
N GLN A 134 28.86 4.66 12.43
CA GLN A 134 28.75 3.25 12.06
C GLN A 134 27.41 2.67 12.49
N LEU A 135 26.90 3.04 13.67
CA LEU A 135 25.56 2.65 14.11
C LEU A 135 24.48 3.16 13.14
N ILE A 136 24.53 4.45 12.76
CA ILE A 136 23.60 5.04 11.82
C ILE A 136 23.68 4.34 10.45
N SER A 137 24.89 4.02 9.97
CA SER A 137 25.08 3.28 8.73
C SER A 137 24.48 1.88 8.78
N ALA A 138 24.69 1.16 9.87
CA ALA A 138 24.10 -0.18 10.06
C ALA A 138 22.57 -0.15 10.14
N LEU A 139 21.98 0.88 10.77
CA LEU A 139 20.54 1.09 10.84
C LEU A 139 19.96 1.61 9.52
N GLY A 140 20.79 2.22 8.64
CA GLY A 140 20.36 2.86 7.40
C GLY A 140 19.62 1.89 6.47
N ILE A 141 20.17 0.70 6.25
CA ILE A 141 19.54 -0.33 5.40
C ILE A 141 18.20 -0.80 6.03
N GLY A 142 18.17 -1.01 7.34
CA GLY A 142 16.95 -1.38 8.05
C GLY A 142 15.88 -0.29 8.00
N SER A 143 16.28 0.99 8.09
CA SER A 143 15.34 2.11 8.04
C SER A 143 14.66 2.25 6.67
N VAL A 144 15.36 1.96 5.57
CA VAL A 144 14.79 1.95 4.22
C VAL A 144 13.71 0.87 4.11
N ALA A 145 14.00 -0.35 4.60
CA ALA A 145 13.00 -1.43 4.61
C ALA A 145 11.76 -1.08 5.45
N ILE A 146 11.96 -0.47 6.63
CA ILE A 146 10.87 0.02 7.48
C ILE A 146 10.09 1.14 6.75
N GLY A 147 10.78 2.08 6.10
CA GLY A 147 10.16 3.15 5.32
C GLY A 147 9.23 2.62 4.23
N PHE A 148 9.67 1.61 3.49
CA PHE A 148 8.83 0.94 2.49
C PHE A 148 7.63 0.23 3.10
N ALA A 149 7.79 -0.44 4.25
CA ALA A 149 6.69 -1.11 4.95
C ALA A 149 5.61 -0.12 5.43
N PHE A 150 5.98 1.11 5.78
CA PHE A 150 5.07 2.16 6.25
C PHE A 150 4.61 3.13 5.15
N LYS A 151 5.10 2.99 3.91
CA LYS A 151 4.82 3.90 2.79
C LYS A 151 3.33 4.18 2.63
N ASP A 152 2.51 3.14 2.57
CA ASP A 152 1.07 3.29 2.31
C ASP A 152 0.35 3.97 3.48
N ILE A 153 0.81 3.76 4.70
CA ILE A 153 0.25 4.42 5.89
C ILE A 153 0.52 5.92 5.82
N PHE A 154 1.77 6.31 5.55
CA PHE A 154 2.15 7.73 5.41
C PHE A 154 1.48 8.39 4.22
N GLN A 155 1.38 7.70 3.08
CA GLN A 155 0.71 8.21 1.89
C GLN A 155 -0.77 8.51 2.18
N ASN A 156 -1.49 7.61 2.83
CA ASN A 156 -2.88 7.83 3.19
C ASN A 156 -3.06 8.98 4.20
N MET A 157 -2.18 9.07 5.19
CA MET A 157 -2.21 10.16 6.18
C MET A 157 -1.94 11.51 5.53
N LEU A 158 -0.90 11.61 4.69
CA LEU A 158 -0.56 12.85 3.98
C LEU A 158 -1.69 13.27 3.04
N SER A 159 -2.22 12.32 2.26
CA SER A 159 -3.36 12.56 1.37
C SER A 159 -4.58 13.05 2.15
N GLY A 160 -4.88 12.47 3.32
CA GLY A 160 -5.97 12.92 4.17
C GLY A 160 -5.79 14.37 4.66
N ILE A 161 -4.58 14.73 5.06
CA ILE A 161 -4.25 16.12 5.44
C ILE A 161 -4.41 17.06 4.24
N LEU A 162 -3.92 16.68 3.06
CA LEU A 162 -4.01 17.51 1.85
C LEU A 162 -5.46 17.66 1.37
N ILE A 163 -6.30 16.63 1.50
CA ILE A 163 -7.73 16.72 1.20
C ILE A 163 -8.42 17.70 2.17
N LEU A 164 -8.11 17.63 3.47
CA LEU A 164 -8.67 18.54 4.47
C LEU A 164 -8.21 20.00 4.32
N LEU A 165 -6.98 20.20 3.82
CA LEU A 165 -6.44 21.56 3.58
C LEU A 165 -6.91 22.15 2.25
N GLY A 166 -6.97 21.34 1.20
CA GLY A 166 -7.34 21.79 -0.14
C GLY A 166 -8.84 21.77 -0.41
N GLU A 167 -9.60 21.03 0.38
CA GLU A 167 -11.06 20.86 0.28
C GLU A 167 -11.56 20.64 -1.17
N PRO A 168 -10.99 19.71 -1.94
CA PRO A 168 -11.47 19.44 -3.30
C PRO A 168 -12.93 18.95 -3.30
N PHE A 169 -13.39 18.39 -2.21
CA PHE A 169 -14.78 18.05 -1.87
C PHE A 169 -14.96 18.20 -0.35
N ARG A 170 -16.18 18.34 0.11
CA ARG A 170 -16.53 18.55 1.53
C ARG A 170 -17.44 17.44 2.04
N ILE A 171 -17.57 17.38 3.38
CA ILE A 171 -18.60 16.54 4.01
C ILE A 171 -19.97 17.03 3.56
N GLY A 172 -20.79 16.11 3.07
CA GLY A 172 -22.09 16.38 2.47
C GLY A 172 -22.09 16.40 0.94
N ASP A 173 -20.92 16.48 0.29
CA ASP A 173 -20.83 16.39 -1.16
C ASP A 173 -21.08 14.95 -1.65
N GLU A 174 -21.73 14.85 -2.79
CA GLU A 174 -21.84 13.60 -3.55
C GLU A 174 -20.63 13.45 -4.48
N ILE A 175 -19.85 12.42 -4.25
CA ILE A 175 -18.65 12.12 -5.04
C ILE A 175 -18.76 10.78 -5.77
N VAL A 176 -18.05 10.70 -6.90
CA VAL A 176 -17.81 9.45 -7.64
C VAL A 176 -16.32 9.18 -7.64
N SER A 177 -15.92 8.03 -7.13
CA SER A 177 -14.53 7.55 -7.12
C SER A 177 -14.48 6.12 -7.66
N GLY A 178 -13.95 5.97 -8.87
CA GLY A 178 -14.01 4.71 -9.60
C GLY A 178 -15.44 4.25 -9.81
N THR A 179 -15.81 3.09 -9.31
CA THR A 179 -17.18 2.53 -9.39
C THR A 179 -18.08 2.93 -8.23
N PHE A 180 -17.57 3.68 -7.25
CA PHE A 180 -18.30 4.02 -6.03
C PHE A 180 -18.89 5.43 -6.14
N THR A 181 -20.19 5.55 -5.89
CA THR A 181 -20.90 6.83 -5.80
C THR A 181 -21.54 6.94 -4.42
N GLY A 182 -21.42 8.11 -3.78
CA GLY A 182 -22.05 8.34 -2.50
C GLY A 182 -21.75 9.72 -1.91
N VAL A 183 -22.48 10.04 -0.84
CA VAL A 183 -22.32 11.27 -0.10
C VAL A 183 -21.22 11.12 0.95
N VAL A 184 -20.29 12.06 1.00
CA VAL A 184 -19.20 12.11 2.01
C VAL A 184 -19.77 12.29 3.39
N GLU A 185 -19.61 11.30 4.27
CA GLU A 185 -20.05 11.37 5.67
C GLU A 185 -18.97 11.90 6.62
N ASP A 186 -17.72 11.47 6.39
CA ASP A 186 -16.60 11.81 7.28
C ASP A 186 -15.26 11.68 6.54
N ILE A 187 -14.33 12.58 6.82
CA ILE A 187 -12.97 12.57 6.28
C ILE A 187 -12.01 12.39 7.44
N GLN A 188 -11.51 11.17 7.62
CA GLN A 188 -10.55 10.83 8.66
C GLN A 188 -9.13 10.86 8.12
N ILE A 189 -8.15 10.80 9.01
CA ILE A 189 -6.73 10.97 8.69
C ILE A 189 -6.20 9.97 7.63
N ARG A 190 -6.76 8.76 7.54
CA ARG A 190 -6.31 7.72 6.61
C ARG A 190 -7.33 7.31 5.56
N ALA A 191 -8.61 7.61 5.77
CA ALA A 191 -9.69 7.16 4.90
C ALA A 191 -10.86 8.11 4.98
N THR A 192 -11.57 8.27 3.87
CA THR A 192 -12.83 8.99 3.74
C THR A 192 -13.99 7.99 3.71
N TYR A 193 -15.06 8.31 4.40
CA TYR A 193 -16.27 7.52 4.48
C TYR A 193 -17.35 8.14 3.62
N ILE A 194 -17.90 7.36 2.70
CA ILE A 194 -19.04 7.77 1.89
C ILE A 194 -20.23 6.85 2.14
N ARG A 195 -21.44 7.39 2.02
CA ARG A 195 -22.69 6.65 2.07
C ARG A 195 -23.34 6.62 0.70
N THR A 196 -23.55 5.41 0.18
CA THR A 196 -24.24 5.19 -1.09
C THR A 196 -25.75 5.44 -0.97
N GLY A 197 -26.42 5.66 -2.11
CA GLY A 197 -27.86 5.86 -2.14
C GLY A 197 -28.70 4.70 -1.61
N ASP A 198 -28.14 3.47 -1.64
CA ASP A 198 -28.74 2.26 -1.06
C ASP A 198 -28.41 2.05 0.43
N GLY A 199 -27.80 3.04 1.08
CA GLY A 199 -27.53 3.05 2.53
C GLY A 199 -26.28 2.32 2.97
N ARG A 200 -25.45 1.83 2.07
CA ARG A 200 -24.15 1.21 2.43
C ARG A 200 -23.10 2.26 2.71
N ARG A 201 -22.20 1.96 3.64
CA ARG A 201 -21.01 2.77 3.90
C ARG A 201 -19.81 2.19 3.22
N ILE A 202 -19.12 2.99 2.42
CA ILE A 202 -17.87 2.64 1.75
C ILE A 202 -16.74 3.41 2.42
N VAL A 203 -15.63 2.72 2.66
CA VAL A 203 -14.40 3.29 3.23
C VAL A 203 -13.36 3.35 2.14
N ILE A 204 -13.01 4.55 1.72
CA ILE A 204 -12.04 4.76 0.63
C ILE A 204 -10.74 5.27 1.24
N PRO A 205 -9.59 4.60 1.01
CA PRO A 205 -8.28 5.12 1.41
C PRO A 205 -8.03 6.51 0.81
N ASN A 206 -7.55 7.47 1.62
CA ASN A 206 -7.36 8.85 1.16
C ASN A 206 -6.37 8.97 0.01
N ALA A 207 -5.36 8.09 -0.05
CA ALA A 207 -4.42 8.03 -1.16
C ALA A 207 -5.13 7.81 -2.51
N ASN A 208 -6.18 6.98 -2.54
CA ASN A 208 -6.94 6.72 -3.75
C ASN A 208 -7.71 7.97 -4.22
N LEU A 209 -8.30 8.72 -3.28
CA LEU A 209 -9.04 9.96 -3.60
C LEU A 209 -8.12 11.11 -4.01
N PHE A 210 -6.86 11.10 -3.53
CA PHE A 210 -5.90 12.14 -3.85
C PHE A 210 -5.17 11.88 -5.18
N THR A 211 -4.91 10.62 -5.50
CA THR A 211 -4.10 10.26 -6.69
C THR A 211 -4.95 9.97 -7.93
N ASN A 212 -6.23 9.63 -7.77
CA ASN A 212 -7.12 9.31 -8.87
C ASN A 212 -8.14 10.44 -9.08
N PRO A 213 -8.71 10.56 -10.30
CA PRO A 213 -9.78 11.50 -10.56
C PRO A 213 -10.99 11.24 -9.66
N VAL A 214 -11.52 12.30 -9.06
CA VAL A 214 -12.77 12.28 -8.30
C VAL A 214 -13.75 13.23 -8.95
N THR A 215 -14.95 12.75 -9.29
CA THR A 215 -16.03 13.61 -9.76
C THR A 215 -16.86 14.06 -8.57
N VAL A 216 -17.02 15.36 -8.39
CA VAL A 216 -17.85 15.95 -7.34
C VAL A 216 -19.16 16.42 -7.96
N ASN A 217 -20.21 15.65 -7.76
CA ASN A 217 -21.53 15.90 -8.36
C ASN A 217 -22.21 17.17 -7.84
N THR A 218 -21.90 17.58 -6.64
CA THR A 218 -22.45 18.74 -5.91
C THR A 218 -21.55 19.98 -5.95
N ALA A 219 -20.40 19.91 -6.66
CA ALA A 219 -19.46 21.04 -6.75
C ALA A 219 -20.12 22.32 -7.30
N PHE A 220 -21.05 22.14 -8.22
CA PHE A 220 -21.82 23.24 -8.83
C PHE A 220 -23.30 23.12 -8.49
N VAL A 221 -23.93 24.26 -8.31
CA VAL A 221 -25.37 24.36 -7.99
C VAL A 221 -26.22 23.80 -9.13
N LYS A 222 -25.81 24.06 -10.38
CA LYS A 222 -26.55 23.61 -11.57
C LYS A 222 -25.92 22.38 -12.18
N ARG A 223 -26.74 21.39 -12.51
CA ARG A 223 -26.31 20.16 -13.20
C ARG A 223 -27.16 19.92 -14.45
N LEU A 224 -26.49 19.50 -15.50
CA LEU A 224 -27.14 19.14 -16.77
C LEU A 224 -27.80 17.77 -16.64
N CYS A 225 -29.11 17.72 -16.91
CA CYS A 225 -29.88 16.51 -17.14
C CYS A 225 -30.04 16.29 -18.64
N THR A 226 -30.06 15.06 -19.04
CA THR A 226 -30.29 14.68 -20.46
C THR A 226 -31.07 13.38 -20.53
N PHE A 227 -31.95 13.25 -21.48
CA PHE A 227 -32.54 11.99 -21.90
C PHE A 227 -32.80 11.97 -23.41
N ASP A 228 -32.89 10.77 -23.96
CA ASP A 228 -33.12 10.56 -25.38
C ASP A 228 -34.57 10.10 -25.60
N VAL A 229 -35.28 10.74 -26.53
CA VAL A 229 -36.60 10.33 -26.95
C VAL A 229 -36.64 10.05 -28.45
N GLY A 230 -37.17 8.92 -28.85
CA GLY A 230 -37.35 8.54 -30.26
C GLY A 230 -38.70 9.01 -30.80
N ILE A 231 -38.70 9.64 -31.98
CA ILE A 231 -39.92 9.98 -32.73
C ILE A 231 -39.95 9.27 -34.09
N SER A 232 -41.14 9.05 -34.61
CA SER A 232 -41.31 8.42 -35.94
C SER A 232 -40.65 9.24 -37.04
N TYR A 233 -40.11 8.58 -38.07
CA TYR A 233 -39.58 9.22 -39.29
C TYR A 233 -40.63 10.03 -40.05
N GLN A 234 -41.92 9.75 -39.82
CA GLN A 234 -43.04 10.51 -40.44
C GLN A 234 -43.37 11.80 -39.67
N ALA A 235 -42.85 11.95 -38.43
CA ALA A 235 -43.11 13.13 -37.62
C ALA A 235 -42.26 14.35 -38.07
N ASN A 236 -42.84 15.53 -37.93
CA ASN A 236 -42.11 16.78 -38.16
C ASN A 236 -41.16 17.01 -36.93
N ILE A 237 -39.88 17.05 -37.23
CA ILE A 237 -38.83 17.24 -36.19
C ILE A 237 -38.98 18.60 -35.51
N GLN A 238 -39.31 19.66 -36.20
CA GLN A 238 -39.43 21.01 -35.63
C GLN A 238 -40.64 21.12 -34.69
N ASP A 239 -41.75 20.52 -35.08
CA ASP A 239 -42.95 20.47 -34.23
C ASP A 239 -42.65 19.70 -32.94
N ALA A 240 -41.98 18.53 -33.05
CA ALA A 240 -41.57 17.75 -31.90
C ALA A 240 -40.66 18.54 -30.94
N LYS A 241 -39.65 19.23 -31.49
CA LYS A 241 -38.75 20.08 -30.69
C LYS A 241 -39.53 21.19 -29.98
N THR A 242 -40.41 21.86 -30.64
CA THR A 242 -41.24 22.97 -30.10
C THR A 242 -42.13 22.47 -28.97
N ILE A 243 -42.78 21.32 -29.15
CA ILE A 243 -43.63 20.70 -28.13
C ILE A 243 -42.82 20.36 -26.89
N ILE A 244 -41.66 19.70 -27.08
CA ILE A 244 -40.79 19.32 -25.97
C ILE A 244 -40.30 20.55 -25.19
N LEU A 245 -39.80 21.58 -25.88
CA LEU A 245 -39.34 22.82 -25.25
C LEU A 245 -40.46 23.51 -24.46
N ASN A 246 -41.67 23.60 -25.03
CA ASN A 246 -42.83 24.19 -24.33
C ASN A 246 -43.21 23.43 -23.06
N VAL A 247 -43.03 22.12 -23.03
CA VAL A 247 -43.27 21.32 -21.85
C VAL A 247 -42.19 21.62 -20.78
N ILE A 248 -40.95 21.66 -21.20
CA ILE A 248 -39.81 21.89 -20.26
C ILE A 248 -39.90 23.29 -19.64
N ASP A 249 -40.28 24.30 -20.41
CA ASP A 249 -40.42 25.68 -19.92
C ASP A 249 -41.52 25.85 -18.86
N GLN A 250 -42.48 24.92 -18.75
CA GLN A 250 -43.54 24.95 -17.76
C GLN A 250 -43.13 24.33 -16.42
N ILE A 251 -42.00 23.62 -16.39
CA ILE A 251 -41.50 22.92 -15.18
C ILE A 251 -40.68 23.89 -14.32
N ARG A 252 -41.15 24.20 -13.12
CA ARG A 252 -40.56 25.23 -12.24
C ARG A 252 -39.15 24.88 -11.74
N THR A 253 -38.82 23.59 -11.65
CA THR A 253 -37.55 23.11 -11.17
C THR A 253 -36.43 23.20 -12.20
N ILE A 254 -36.78 23.49 -13.44
CA ILE A 254 -35.83 23.63 -14.54
C ILE A 254 -35.33 25.06 -14.63
N GLN A 255 -34.03 25.21 -14.78
CA GLN A 255 -33.37 26.51 -14.87
C GLN A 255 -33.57 27.09 -16.30
N SER A 256 -33.98 28.36 -16.39
CA SER A 256 -34.10 29.05 -17.67
C SER A 256 -32.74 29.46 -18.26
N GLN A 257 -31.69 29.48 -17.45
CA GLN A 257 -30.32 29.78 -17.90
C GLN A 257 -29.30 28.81 -17.24
N PRO A 258 -28.58 28.06 -18.07
CA PRO A 258 -28.65 27.97 -19.52
C PRO A 258 -29.98 27.42 -19.99
N ALA A 259 -30.46 27.90 -21.15
CA ALA A 259 -31.76 27.50 -21.70
C ALA A 259 -31.79 25.99 -22.04
N PRO A 260 -32.94 25.31 -21.87
CA PRO A 260 -33.14 23.97 -22.34
C PRO A 260 -32.91 23.85 -23.86
N SER A 261 -32.47 22.71 -24.33
CA SER A 261 -32.25 22.48 -25.77
C SER A 261 -32.68 21.09 -26.18
N VAL A 262 -33.21 21.01 -27.42
CA VAL A 262 -33.56 19.74 -28.05
C VAL A 262 -32.85 19.63 -29.39
N GLN A 263 -32.06 18.59 -29.54
CA GLN A 263 -31.23 18.37 -30.73
C GLN A 263 -31.49 16.99 -31.32
N VAL A 264 -31.35 16.85 -32.64
CA VAL A 264 -31.30 15.54 -33.24
C VAL A 264 -29.97 14.92 -32.89
N LYS A 265 -29.98 13.81 -32.15
CA LYS A 265 -28.79 13.12 -31.73
C LYS A 265 -28.33 12.06 -32.74
N SER A 266 -29.28 11.33 -33.27
CA SER A 266 -29.02 10.34 -34.34
C SER A 266 -30.30 9.98 -35.10
N LEU A 267 -30.10 9.43 -36.29
CA LEU A 267 -31.14 8.77 -37.08
C LEU A 267 -30.94 7.26 -36.83
N GLY A 268 -31.83 6.67 -36.03
CA GLY A 268 -31.75 5.27 -35.66
C GLY A 268 -32.51 4.35 -36.61
N ASP A 269 -32.49 3.04 -36.39
CA ASP A 269 -33.05 2.04 -37.29
C ASP A 269 -34.57 2.17 -37.47
N PHE A 270 -35.29 2.66 -36.46
CA PHE A 270 -36.74 2.77 -36.46
C PHE A 270 -37.26 4.12 -35.90
N ALA A 271 -36.38 4.98 -35.43
CA ALA A 271 -36.74 6.26 -34.82
C ALA A 271 -35.68 7.33 -35.08
N ILE A 272 -36.11 8.58 -35.12
CA ILE A 272 -35.25 9.76 -35.04
C ILE A 272 -35.05 10.02 -33.54
N ILE A 273 -33.81 9.95 -33.06
CA ILE A 273 -33.50 10.16 -31.67
C ILE A 273 -33.22 11.64 -31.39
N LEU A 274 -34.06 12.22 -30.54
CA LEU A 274 -33.90 13.59 -30.02
C LEU A 274 -33.25 13.55 -28.67
N GLY A 275 -32.09 14.23 -28.51
CA GLY A 275 -31.46 14.47 -27.23
C GLY A 275 -32.06 15.72 -26.58
N VAL A 276 -32.65 15.55 -25.42
CA VAL A 276 -33.28 16.60 -24.62
C VAL A 276 -32.37 16.96 -23.47
N ASN A 277 -31.99 18.24 -23.34
CA ASN A 277 -31.07 18.73 -22.37
C ASN A 277 -31.65 19.88 -21.56
N TRP A 278 -31.53 19.86 -20.26
CA TRP A 278 -31.96 20.95 -19.36
C TRP A 278 -31.08 20.99 -18.10
N TRP A 279 -31.11 22.11 -17.41
CA TRP A 279 -30.35 22.34 -16.20
C TRP A 279 -31.27 22.40 -14.98
N VAL A 280 -30.84 21.75 -13.87
CA VAL A 280 -31.55 21.78 -12.60
C VAL A 280 -30.64 22.25 -11.48
N ASP A 281 -31.23 22.84 -10.44
CA ASP A 281 -30.55 23.07 -9.17
C ASP A 281 -30.58 21.75 -8.36
N VAL A 282 -29.40 21.18 -8.12
CA VAL A 282 -29.28 19.89 -7.40
C VAL A 282 -29.69 19.98 -5.92
N LYS A 283 -29.85 21.20 -5.38
CA LYS A 283 -30.35 21.43 -4.02
C LYS A 283 -31.86 21.46 -3.94
N GLU A 284 -32.52 21.84 -5.05
CA GLU A 284 -33.98 21.95 -5.11
C GLU A 284 -34.64 20.65 -5.53
N VAL A 285 -34.06 19.94 -6.52
CA VAL A 285 -34.61 18.71 -7.04
C VAL A 285 -33.54 17.66 -7.30
N GLY A 286 -33.84 16.42 -6.93
CA GLY A 286 -33.00 15.26 -7.28
C GLY A 286 -33.00 15.03 -8.80
N ILE A 287 -31.83 14.73 -9.36
CA ILE A 287 -31.66 14.51 -10.81
C ILE A 287 -32.61 13.43 -11.32
N GLY A 288 -32.73 12.30 -10.61
CA GLY A 288 -33.64 11.21 -10.98
C GLY A 288 -35.10 11.65 -11.02
N ALA A 289 -35.56 12.44 -10.05
CA ALA A 289 -36.93 12.98 -10.01
C ALA A 289 -37.20 13.95 -11.17
N SER A 290 -36.23 14.81 -11.49
CA SER A 290 -36.37 15.72 -12.61
C SER A 290 -36.42 14.99 -13.97
N ILE A 291 -35.62 13.94 -14.14
CA ILE A 291 -35.64 13.12 -15.36
C ILE A 291 -36.98 12.41 -15.52
N ASP A 292 -37.48 11.80 -14.44
CA ASP A 292 -38.80 11.12 -14.42
C ASP A 292 -39.94 12.06 -14.79
N GLU A 293 -40.02 13.24 -14.16
CA GLU A 293 -41.02 14.27 -14.43
C GLU A 293 -41.01 14.70 -15.88
N VAL A 294 -39.82 15.03 -16.42
CA VAL A 294 -39.67 15.47 -17.83
C VAL A 294 -40.05 14.35 -18.80
N GLN A 295 -39.65 13.10 -18.54
CA GLN A 295 -39.96 11.96 -19.39
C GLN A 295 -41.47 11.73 -19.48
N ILE A 296 -42.17 11.77 -18.37
CA ILE A 296 -43.63 11.60 -18.30
C ILE A 296 -44.32 12.70 -19.12
N LEU A 297 -44.01 13.98 -18.81
CA LEU A 297 -44.66 15.12 -19.43
C LEU A 297 -44.37 15.20 -20.97
N VAL A 298 -43.13 14.94 -21.37
CA VAL A 298 -42.77 14.90 -22.80
C VAL A 298 -43.52 13.79 -23.57
N LYS A 299 -43.57 12.58 -22.95
CA LYS A 299 -44.32 11.46 -23.54
C LYS A 299 -45.80 11.81 -23.74
N GLU A 300 -46.43 12.41 -22.71
CA GLU A 300 -47.85 12.80 -22.77
C GLU A 300 -48.09 13.89 -23.83
N ALA A 301 -47.24 14.92 -23.87
CA ALA A 301 -47.39 16.02 -24.83
C ALA A 301 -47.21 15.57 -26.27
N LEU A 302 -46.21 14.74 -26.57
CA LEU A 302 -45.98 14.19 -27.92
C LEU A 302 -47.18 13.33 -28.34
N THR A 303 -47.67 12.46 -27.46
CA THR A 303 -48.83 11.59 -27.75
C THR A 303 -50.10 12.44 -28.02
N THR A 304 -50.39 13.46 -27.20
CA THR A 304 -51.54 14.34 -27.33
C THR A 304 -51.51 15.13 -28.64
N LYS A 305 -50.32 15.47 -29.13
CA LYS A 305 -50.13 16.19 -30.41
C LYS A 305 -50.00 15.25 -31.61
N GLY A 306 -50.21 13.94 -31.46
CA GLY A 306 -50.17 12.95 -32.52
C GLY A 306 -48.79 12.60 -33.04
N ILE A 307 -47.72 12.95 -32.29
CA ILE A 307 -46.36 12.53 -32.59
C ILE A 307 -46.14 11.15 -32.02
N ASN A 308 -45.97 10.17 -32.88
CA ASN A 308 -45.81 8.78 -32.47
C ASN A 308 -44.39 8.49 -32.04
N ILE A 309 -44.24 7.81 -30.89
CA ILE A 309 -43.01 7.16 -30.39
C ILE A 309 -43.02 5.75 -30.97
N PRO A 310 -42.19 5.44 -31.97
CA PRO A 310 -42.32 4.19 -32.71
C PRO A 310 -41.84 2.99 -31.90
N TYR A 311 -42.49 1.87 -32.15
CA TYR A 311 -42.00 0.56 -31.74
C TYR A 311 -40.91 0.08 -32.73
N PRO A 312 -40.06 -0.88 -32.35
CA PRO A 312 -39.17 -1.53 -33.30
C PRO A 312 -39.97 -2.09 -34.49
N ILE A 313 -39.67 -1.65 -35.71
CA ILE A 313 -40.34 -2.05 -36.94
C ILE A 313 -39.45 -3.05 -37.66
N GLN A 314 -40.02 -4.23 -38.02
CA GLN A 314 -39.38 -5.20 -38.91
C GLN A 314 -40.20 -5.28 -40.21
N GLN A 315 -39.57 -5.04 -41.36
CA GLN A 315 -40.20 -5.25 -42.68
C GLN A 315 -39.94 -6.70 -43.07
N LEU A 316 -41.00 -7.51 -43.11
CA LEU A 316 -40.94 -8.86 -43.63
C LEU A 316 -41.22 -8.84 -45.10
N VAL A 317 -40.21 -9.08 -45.94
CA VAL A 317 -40.38 -9.28 -47.39
C VAL A 317 -40.63 -10.75 -47.63
N VAL A 318 -41.90 -11.09 -47.89
CA VAL A 318 -42.27 -12.48 -48.26
C VAL A 318 -42.16 -12.54 -49.79
N ASP A 319 -41.17 -13.25 -50.30
CA ASP A 319 -41.07 -13.56 -51.70
C ASP A 319 -42.08 -14.66 -52.06
N GLN A 320 -43.12 -14.28 -52.81
CA GLN A 320 -44.19 -15.21 -53.25
C GLN A 320 -43.71 -16.24 -54.30
N SER A 321 -42.47 -16.18 -54.76
CA SER A 321 -41.91 -17.11 -55.73
C SER A 321 -41.67 -18.54 -55.19
N THR A 322 -41.88 -18.78 -53.93
CA THR A 322 -41.79 -20.11 -53.31
C THR A 322 -43.14 -20.75 -53.00
N VAL A 323 -44.16 -20.44 -53.80
CA VAL A 323 -45.38 -21.28 -53.78
C VAL A 323 -45.04 -22.63 -54.45
N VAL A 324 -44.80 -23.65 -53.65
CA VAL A 324 -44.67 -25.05 -54.10
C VAL A 324 -45.92 -25.38 -54.87
N PRO A 325 -45.87 -25.74 -56.19
CA PRO A 325 -47.07 -26.20 -56.92
C PRO A 325 -47.46 -27.55 -56.35
N GLY A 326 -48.59 -27.61 -55.63
CA GLY A 326 -49.08 -28.91 -55.20
C GLY A 326 -49.88 -28.98 -53.88
N SER A 327 -50.66 -27.94 -53.55
CA SER A 327 -51.78 -28.16 -52.59
C SER A 327 -53.02 -27.45 -53.08
N GLU A 328 -53.76 -28.15 -53.95
CA GLU A 328 -55.17 -27.87 -54.12
C GLU A 328 -55.94 -28.10 -52.83
N ASN A 329 -56.81 -27.18 -52.52
CA ASN A 329 -57.95 -27.24 -51.60
C ASN A 329 -57.65 -27.30 -50.10
N ASN A 330 -57.88 -26.19 -49.42
CA ASN A 330 -59.04 -26.20 -48.50
C ASN A 330 -59.43 -24.77 -48.07
N ASP A 331 -60.72 -24.52 -48.18
CA ASP A 331 -61.53 -23.43 -47.65
C ASP A 331 -61.00 -22.93 -46.27
N LEU A 332 -60.51 -21.72 -46.24
CA LEU A 332 -60.42 -20.95 -44.99
C LEU A 332 -61.36 -19.74 -45.10
N THR A 333 -62.59 -19.93 -44.63
CA THR A 333 -63.49 -18.85 -44.24
C THR A 333 -62.77 -17.87 -43.28
N PRO A 334 -62.83 -16.55 -43.48
CA PRO A 334 -62.19 -15.62 -42.54
C PRO A 334 -62.96 -15.60 -41.24
N ALA A 335 -62.27 -15.91 -40.15
CA ALA A 335 -62.79 -15.72 -38.80
C ALA A 335 -62.96 -14.22 -38.54
N LYS A 336 -64.19 -13.81 -38.27
CA LYS A 336 -64.53 -12.47 -37.77
C LYS A 336 -63.79 -12.27 -36.44
N SER A 337 -62.96 -11.25 -36.41
CA SER A 337 -62.39 -10.72 -35.15
C SER A 337 -63.43 -9.86 -34.44
N GLU A 338 -64.05 -10.38 -33.42
CA GLU A 338 -64.55 -9.62 -32.28
C GLU A 338 -63.45 -9.55 -31.25
N PHE A 339 -62.87 -8.37 -31.04
CA PHE A 339 -62.54 -7.74 -29.77
C PHE A 339 -61.96 -6.37 -30.01
#